data_63ce9c23d7f74fdd82f49fde5ca55aae
#
_entry.id   63ce9c23d7f74fdd82f49fde5ca55aae
#
_cell.length_a   1.000
_cell.length_b   1.000
_cell.length_c   1.000
_cell.angle_alpha   90.00
_cell.angle_beta   90.00
_cell.angle_gamma   90.00
#
_symmetry.space_group_name_H-M   'P 1'
#
loop_
_entity.id
_entity.type
_entity.pdbx_description
1 polymer ?
#
loop_
_entity_poly.entity_id
_entity_poly.type
_entity_poly.pdbx_seq_one_letter_code
_entity_poly.pdbx_strand_id
1 'polypeptide(L)'
;MGNYRVITGQNIYDVALHLYGSIEGIVDLLINNPGLSLETELRTGQELTYTDGFIINADVVAYNEMHGIVPSNGERHVYPKHFTCPQTAVFSLSAALVSVQCEVSGTGTLEIDWGDDSAAETVILGHIPYTLHHTFD
;
A
#
# COMPACT_ATOMS: atom_id res chain seq x y z
N MET A 1 12.11 -30.34 -13.18
CA MET A 1 12.06 -29.24 -12.20
C MET A 1 12.69 -28.02 -12.83
N GLY A 2 11.94 -26.94 -12.96
CA GLY A 2 12.44 -25.66 -13.44
C GLY A 2 12.85 -24.75 -12.28
N ASN A 3 13.72 -23.79 -12.56
CA ASN A 3 14.08 -22.74 -11.62
C ASN A 3 13.62 -21.38 -12.19
N TYR A 4 12.91 -20.63 -11.39
CA TYR A 4 12.47 -19.28 -11.72
C TYR A 4 13.18 -18.27 -10.84
N ARG A 5 13.66 -17.19 -11.44
CA ARG A 5 14.31 -16.10 -10.72
C ARG A 5 13.35 -14.93 -10.56
N VAL A 6 12.99 -14.63 -9.33
CA VAL A 6 12.07 -13.54 -9.00
C VAL A 6 12.61 -12.20 -9.46
N ILE A 7 11.79 -11.43 -10.16
CA ILE A 7 12.11 -10.07 -10.56
C ILE A 7 11.55 -9.04 -9.57
N THR A 8 11.98 -7.80 -9.70
CA THR A 8 11.56 -6.71 -8.82
C THR A 8 10.04 -6.54 -8.82
N GLY A 9 9.46 -6.43 -7.63
CA GLY A 9 8.03 -6.15 -7.44
C GLY A 9 7.11 -7.36 -7.55
N GLN A 10 7.63 -8.59 -7.69
CA GLN A 10 6.83 -9.80 -7.71
C GLN A 10 6.55 -10.33 -6.30
N ASN A 11 5.33 -10.80 -6.12
CA ASN A 11 4.92 -11.62 -5.01
C ASN A 11 4.64 -13.07 -5.48
N ILE A 12 4.30 -13.96 -4.57
CA ILE A 12 4.05 -15.37 -4.89
C ILE A 12 2.88 -15.56 -5.88
N TYR A 13 1.88 -14.68 -5.84
CA TYR A 13 0.72 -14.70 -6.76
C TYR A 13 1.13 -14.32 -8.18
N ASP A 14 2.00 -13.30 -8.31
CA ASP A 14 2.54 -12.86 -9.60
C ASP A 14 3.36 -13.97 -10.26
N VAL A 15 4.20 -14.66 -9.49
CA VAL A 15 5.00 -15.77 -9.97
C VAL A 15 4.10 -16.94 -10.40
N ALA A 16 3.06 -17.25 -9.62
CA ALA A 16 2.11 -18.30 -10.00
C ALA A 16 1.35 -17.96 -11.29
N LEU A 17 0.92 -16.71 -11.44
CA LEU A 17 0.25 -16.26 -12.66
C LEU A 17 1.18 -16.31 -13.87
N HIS A 18 2.45 -15.98 -13.69
CA HIS A 18 3.47 -16.02 -14.74
C HIS A 18 3.77 -17.44 -15.21
N LEU A 19 4.01 -18.37 -14.28
CA LEU A 19 4.44 -19.71 -14.59
C LEU A 19 3.29 -20.66 -15.00
N TYR A 20 2.13 -20.53 -14.34
CA TYR A 20 1.02 -21.47 -14.50
C TYR A 20 -0.21 -20.87 -15.16
N GLY A 21 -0.26 -19.55 -15.36
CA GLY A 21 -1.43 -18.82 -15.87
C GLY A 21 -2.59 -18.78 -14.87
N SER A 22 -2.40 -19.20 -13.63
CA SER A 22 -3.41 -19.21 -12.57
C SER A 22 -2.76 -19.09 -11.19
N ILE A 23 -3.44 -18.40 -10.27
CA ILE A 23 -3.02 -18.32 -8.87
C ILE A 23 -3.07 -19.66 -8.15
N GLU A 24 -3.82 -20.64 -8.64
CA GLU A 24 -3.89 -21.98 -8.09
C GLU A 24 -2.53 -22.70 -8.14
N GLY A 25 -1.65 -22.27 -9.05
CA GLY A 25 -0.26 -22.75 -9.15
C GLY A 25 0.62 -22.48 -7.93
N ILE A 26 0.16 -21.64 -6.99
CA ILE A 26 0.83 -21.39 -5.70
C ILE A 26 1.08 -22.71 -4.95
N VAL A 27 0.18 -23.68 -5.06
CA VAL A 27 0.33 -24.96 -4.37
C VAL A 27 1.61 -25.67 -4.81
N ASP A 28 1.92 -25.67 -6.11
CA ASP A 28 3.16 -26.25 -6.64
C ASP A 28 4.40 -25.50 -6.13
N LEU A 29 4.33 -24.15 -6.09
CA LEU A 29 5.43 -23.35 -5.54
C LEU A 29 5.68 -23.63 -4.05
N LEU A 30 4.64 -23.78 -3.24
CA LEU A 30 4.77 -24.07 -1.81
C LEU A 30 5.33 -25.49 -1.57
N ILE A 31 4.93 -26.46 -2.37
CA ILE A 31 5.41 -27.85 -2.26
C ILE A 31 6.90 -27.92 -2.61
N ASN A 32 7.31 -27.24 -3.68
CA ASN A 32 8.69 -27.31 -4.18
C ASN A 32 9.66 -26.38 -3.43
N ASN A 33 9.15 -25.46 -2.61
CA ASN A 33 9.96 -24.51 -1.82
C ASN A 33 9.55 -24.52 -0.34
N PRO A 34 10.05 -25.48 0.48
CA PRO A 34 9.59 -25.68 1.86
C PRO A 34 9.84 -24.53 2.85
N GLY A 35 10.33 -23.42 2.43
CA GLY A 35 10.51 -22.20 3.24
C GLY A 35 9.55 -21.09 2.90
N LEU A 36 8.67 -21.30 1.89
CA LEU A 36 7.69 -20.34 1.47
C LEU A 36 6.36 -20.49 2.22
N SER A 37 5.71 -19.35 2.43
CA SER A 37 4.32 -19.26 2.86
C SER A 37 3.59 -18.22 1.99
N LEU A 38 2.27 -18.13 2.11
CA LEU A 38 1.48 -17.13 1.39
C LEU A 38 1.83 -15.68 1.79
N GLU A 39 2.39 -15.51 2.97
CA GLU A 39 2.79 -14.22 3.53
C GLU A 39 4.28 -13.90 3.32
N THR A 40 5.04 -14.83 2.70
CA THR A 40 6.47 -14.63 2.48
C THR A 40 6.70 -13.56 1.44
N GLU A 41 7.41 -12.51 1.80
CA GLU A 41 7.88 -11.51 0.84
C GLU A 41 9.02 -12.08 0.00
N LEU A 42 8.82 -12.12 -1.31
CA LEU A 42 9.84 -12.57 -2.25
C LEU A 42 10.88 -11.45 -2.46
N ARG A 43 12.13 -11.85 -2.57
CA ARG A 43 13.24 -10.94 -2.84
C ARG A 43 13.64 -10.98 -4.30
N THR A 44 13.94 -9.84 -4.90
CA THR A 44 14.51 -9.77 -6.24
C THR A 44 15.75 -10.65 -6.34
N GLY A 45 15.77 -11.51 -7.34
CA GLY A 45 16.87 -12.46 -7.55
C GLY A 45 16.75 -13.77 -6.78
N GLN A 46 15.74 -13.94 -5.92
CA GLN A 46 15.45 -15.19 -5.25
C GLN A 46 15.12 -16.27 -6.28
N GLU A 47 15.67 -17.45 -6.11
CA GLU A 47 15.35 -18.60 -6.95
C GLU A 47 14.24 -19.43 -6.34
N LEU A 48 13.24 -19.75 -7.15
CA LEU A 48 12.12 -20.61 -6.79
C LEU A 48 12.12 -21.83 -7.72
N THR A 49 11.90 -22.99 -7.12
CA THR A 49 11.76 -24.24 -7.86
C THR A 49 10.30 -24.49 -8.19
N TYR A 50 10.01 -24.94 -9.39
CA TYR A 50 8.66 -25.26 -9.85
C TYR A 50 8.64 -26.54 -10.68
N THR A 51 7.45 -27.14 -10.87
CA THR A 51 7.27 -28.32 -11.70
C THR A 51 7.24 -27.91 -13.17
N ASP A 52 8.28 -28.25 -13.91
CA ASP A 52 8.41 -27.93 -15.33
C ASP A 52 7.29 -28.57 -16.16
N GLY A 53 6.70 -27.78 -17.08
CA GLY A 53 5.60 -28.26 -17.92
C GLY A 53 4.23 -28.35 -17.21
N PHE A 54 4.14 -28.01 -15.93
CA PHE A 54 2.87 -27.91 -15.22
C PHE A 54 2.26 -26.54 -15.48
N ILE A 55 1.28 -26.47 -16.37
CA ILE A 55 0.54 -25.24 -16.75
C ILE A 55 -0.94 -25.47 -16.47
N ILE A 56 -1.56 -24.55 -15.74
CA ILE A 56 -2.99 -24.63 -15.40
C ILE A 56 -3.85 -23.93 -16.47
N ASN A 57 -3.40 -22.74 -16.91
CA ASN A 57 -4.09 -22.01 -17.96
C ASN A 57 -3.08 -21.59 -19.05
N ALA A 58 -3.01 -22.41 -20.08
CA ALA A 58 -2.07 -22.21 -21.19
C ALA A 58 -2.37 -20.93 -22.01
N ASP A 59 -3.63 -20.53 -22.11
CA ASP A 59 -4.02 -19.35 -22.88
C ASP A 59 -3.50 -18.06 -22.22
N VAL A 60 -3.54 -18.00 -20.89
CA VAL A 60 -2.99 -16.87 -20.13
C VAL A 60 -1.47 -16.81 -20.26
N VAL A 61 -0.78 -17.94 -20.13
CA VAL A 61 0.69 -18.00 -20.27
C VAL A 61 1.09 -17.57 -21.68
N ALA A 62 0.45 -18.12 -22.71
CA ALA A 62 0.73 -17.78 -24.12
C ALA A 62 0.44 -16.29 -24.41
N TYR A 63 -0.65 -15.75 -23.87
CA TYR A 63 -0.97 -14.34 -24.03
C TYR A 63 0.10 -13.43 -23.40
N ASN A 64 0.52 -13.75 -22.18
CA ASN A 64 1.55 -13.00 -21.49
C ASN A 64 2.89 -13.05 -22.23
N GLU A 65 3.28 -14.20 -22.74
CA GLU A 65 4.50 -14.37 -23.54
C GLU A 65 4.44 -13.56 -24.85
N MET A 66 3.31 -13.66 -25.58
CA MET A 66 3.09 -12.94 -26.84
C MET A 66 3.20 -11.42 -26.67
N HIS A 67 2.73 -10.88 -25.55
CA HIS A 67 2.69 -9.43 -25.28
C HIS A 67 3.84 -8.96 -24.39
N GLY A 68 4.77 -9.84 -24.00
CA GLY A 68 5.88 -9.51 -23.10
C GLY A 68 5.41 -9.05 -21.72
N ILE A 69 4.26 -9.56 -21.25
CA ILE A 69 3.71 -9.22 -19.96
C ILE A 69 4.31 -10.15 -18.90
N VAL A 70 4.93 -9.55 -17.90
CA VAL A 70 5.37 -10.27 -16.70
C VAL A 70 4.55 -9.76 -15.53
N PRO A 71 3.66 -10.60 -14.95
CA PRO A 71 2.88 -10.21 -13.78
C PRO A 71 3.77 -9.70 -12.66
N SER A 72 3.48 -8.50 -12.20
CA SER A 72 4.17 -7.88 -11.09
C SER A 72 3.23 -6.84 -10.50
N ASN A 73 2.87 -6.98 -9.24
CA ASN A 73 1.98 -6.05 -8.54
C ASN A 73 2.65 -4.68 -8.32
N GLY A 74 3.90 -4.55 -8.73
CA GLY A 74 4.74 -3.48 -8.31
C GLY A 74 5.01 -3.58 -6.80
N GLU A 75 6.12 -3.08 -6.37
CA GLU A 75 6.23 -2.72 -4.96
C GLU A 75 5.03 -1.81 -4.65
N ARG A 76 4.34 -2.06 -3.56
CA ARG A 76 3.53 -1.04 -2.94
C ARG A 76 4.49 0.07 -2.52
N HIS A 77 4.91 0.86 -3.48
CA HIS A 77 5.46 2.15 -3.17
C HIS A 77 4.31 2.94 -2.58
N VAL A 78 4.17 2.86 -1.28
CA VAL A 78 3.49 3.90 -0.53
C VAL A 78 4.38 5.12 -0.71
N TYR A 79 4.28 5.75 -1.87
CA TYR A 79 4.79 7.09 -2.02
C TYR A 79 4.03 7.91 -0.98
N PRO A 80 4.71 8.47 0.03
CA PRO A 80 4.06 9.47 0.84
C PRO A 80 3.53 10.49 -0.17
N LYS A 81 2.21 10.65 -0.21
CA LYS A 81 1.60 11.64 -1.09
C LYS A 81 2.11 12.99 -0.61
N HIS A 82 3.13 13.50 -1.25
CA HIS A 82 3.54 14.87 -1.07
C HIS A 82 2.52 15.73 -1.80
N PHE A 83 1.58 16.24 -1.04
CA PHE A 83 0.66 17.22 -1.57
C PHE A 83 1.43 18.54 -1.71
N THR A 84 1.50 19.04 -2.92
CA THR A 84 2.13 20.33 -3.23
C THR A 84 1.24 21.52 -2.88
N CYS A 85 -0.01 21.29 -2.56
CA CYS A 85 -0.97 22.30 -2.13
C CYS A 85 -1.43 22.01 -0.70
N PRO A 86 -1.77 23.07 0.07
CA PRO A 86 -2.33 22.91 1.40
C PRO A 86 -3.56 22.00 1.37
N GLN A 87 -3.67 21.12 2.34
CA GLN A 87 -4.89 20.35 2.56
C GLN A 87 -5.80 21.12 3.49
N THR A 88 -7.04 21.27 3.09
CA THR A 88 -8.05 21.96 3.90
C THR A 88 -9.14 20.97 4.29
N ALA A 89 -9.45 20.92 5.58
CA ALA A 89 -10.60 20.21 6.11
C ALA A 89 -11.52 21.23 6.77
N VAL A 90 -12.81 21.20 6.42
CA VAL A 90 -13.82 22.10 7.01
C VAL A 90 -14.78 21.24 7.82
N PHE A 91 -14.96 21.59 9.07
CA PHE A 91 -15.90 20.95 9.98
C PHE A 91 -17.05 21.93 10.28
N SER A 92 -18.28 21.47 10.09
CA SER A 92 -19.46 22.25 10.42
C SER A 92 -20.08 21.69 11.70
N LEU A 93 -20.31 22.56 12.67
CA LEU A 93 -20.99 22.21 13.91
C LEU A 93 -22.51 22.30 13.69
N SER A 94 -23.24 21.26 14.10
CA SER A 94 -24.72 21.24 13.98
C SER A 94 -25.45 21.87 15.17
N ALA A 95 -24.70 22.21 16.20
CA ALA A 95 -25.22 22.86 17.40
C ALA A 95 -24.24 23.91 17.91
N ALA A 96 -24.75 24.93 18.63
CA ALA A 96 -23.90 25.86 19.32
C ALA A 96 -23.12 25.16 20.43
N LEU A 97 -21.80 25.21 20.35
CA LEU A 97 -20.88 24.65 21.34
C LEU A 97 -20.14 25.80 22.04
N VAL A 98 -19.89 25.64 23.32
CA VAL A 98 -19.10 26.59 24.11
C VAL A 98 -17.60 26.36 23.88
N SER A 99 -17.21 25.11 23.67
CA SER A 99 -15.81 24.76 23.42
C SER A 99 -15.69 23.54 22.54
N VAL A 100 -14.55 23.42 21.86
CA VAL A 100 -14.13 22.27 21.06
C VAL A 100 -12.77 21.82 21.54
N GLN A 101 -12.59 20.51 21.66
CA GLN A 101 -11.30 19.89 21.90
C GLN A 101 -11.09 18.76 20.91
N CYS A 102 -9.91 18.71 20.30
CA CYS A 102 -9.52 17.61 19.42
C CYS A 102 -8.03 17.32 19.55
N GLU A 103 -7.65 16.11 19.19
CA GLU A 103 -6.24 15.70 19.12
C GLU A 103 -5.81 15.60 17.67
N VAL A 104 -4.65 16.16 17.35
CA VAL A 104 -4.07 16.13 16.01
C VAL A 104 -2.63 15.64 16.06
N SER A 105 -2.24 14.86 15.07
CA SER A 105 -0.87 14.39 14.90
C SER A 105 -0.51 14.33 13.42
N GLY A 106 0.76 14.37 13.12
CA GLY A 106 1.23 14.31 11.73
C GLY A 106 2.59 14.96 11.56
N THR A 107 2.86 15.44 10.37
CA THR A 107 4.08 16.17 10.04
C THR A 107 3.72 17.43 9.27
N GLY A 108 4.36 18.53 9.61
CA GLY A 108 4.15 19.82 8.98
C GLY A 108 3.54 20.86 9.91
N THR A 109 2.98 21.90 9.34
CA THR A 109 2.34 23.01 10.07
C THR A 109 0.83 22.97 9.85
N LEU A 110 0.06 23.03 10.92
CA LEU A 110 -1.39 23.14 10.90
C LEU A 110 -1.77 24.57 11.24
N GLU A 111 -2.57 25.18 10.40
CA GLU A 111 -3.22 26.46 10.65
C GLU A 111 -4.72 26.23 10.87
N ILE A 112 -5.25 26.77 11.95
CA ILE A 112 -6.63 26.55 12.38
C ILE A 112 -7.33 27.90 12.44
N ASP A 113 -8.42 27.99 11.69
CA ASP A 113 -9.38 29.06 11.76
C ASP A 113 -10.64 28.53 12.45
N TRP A 114 -10.97 29.06 13.60
CA TRP A 114 -12.10 28.61 14.41
C TRP A 114 -13.47 29.15 13.93
N GLY A 115 -13.45 30.10 13.01
CA GLY A 115 -14.67 30.65 12.40
C GLY A 115 -15.48 31.60 13.30
N ASP A 116 -14.83 32.14 14.30
CA ASP A 116 -15.43 33.09 15.28
C ASP A 116 -14.74 34.48 15.28
N ASP A 117 -14.09 34.82 14.18
CA ASP A 117 -13.29 36.01 13.99
C ASP A 117 -12.07 36.13 14.95
N SER A 118 -11.73 35.07 15.70
CA SER A 118 -10.48 34.99 16.44
C SER A 118 -9.29 34.84 15.49
N ALA A 119 -8.09 35.17 15.97
CA ALA A 119 -6.87 34.96 15.18
C ALA A 119 -6.60 33.47 14.92
N ALA A 120 -6.24 33.15 13.69
CA ALA A 120 -5.86 31.77 13.35
C ALA A 120 -4.70 31.26 14.23
N GLU A 121 -4.83 30.05 14.69
CA GLU A 121 -3.82 29.37 15.51
C GLU A 121 -2.90 28.51 14.61
N THR A 122 -1.60 28.59 14.84
CA THR A 122 -0.61 27.80 14.08
C THR A 122 0.10 26.84 15.00
N VAL A 123 0.07 25.54 14.63
CA VAL A 123 0.68 24.46 15.41
C VAL A 123 1.62 23.64 14.51
N ILE A 124 2.81 23.33 15.03
CA ILE A 124 3.74 22.41 14.38
C ILE A 124 3.39 20.99 14.83
N LEU A 125 3.03 20.14 13.87
CA LEU A 125 2.63 18.77 14.12
C LEU A 125 3.85 17.87 14.28
N GLY A 126 3.72 16.86 15.14
CA GLY A 126 4.70 15.81 15.39
C GLY A 126 4.02 14.43 15.52
N HIS A 127 4.84 13.42 15.79
CA HIS A 127 4.33 12.06 16.03
C HIS A 127 3.56 11.92 17.34
N ILE A 128 3.79 12.84 18.28
CA ILE A 128 3.05 12.89 19.54
C ILE A 128 1.79 13.72 19.28
N PRO A 129 0.58 13.20 19.62
CA PRO A 129 -0.65 13.95 19.45
C PRO A 129 -0.61 15.27 20.21
N TYR A 130 -1.05 16.34 19.55
CA TYR A 130 -1.21 17.65 20.14
C TYR A 130 -2.70 17.88 20.39
N THR A 131 -3.04 18.31 21.59
CA THR A 131 -4.42 18.63 21.96
C THR A 131 -4.73 20.07 21.62
N LEU A 132 -5.66 20.27 20.69
CA LEU A 132 -6.25 21.57 20.38
C LEU A 132 -7.45 21.80 21.28
N HIS A 133 -7.54 22.98 21.84
CA HIS A 133 -8.70 23.39 22.63
C HIS A 133 -9.05 24.84 22.31
N HIS A 134 -10.30 25.07 21.96
CA HIS A 134 -10.82 26.40 21.72
C HIS A 134 -12.17 26.62 22.42
N THR A 135 -12.35 27.81 22.96
CA THR A 135 -13.59 28.22 23.60
C THR A 135 -14.19 29.40 22.83
N PHE A 136 -15.44 29.25 22.41
CA PHE A 136 -16.18 30.26 21.69
C PHE A 136 -16.79 31.23 22.69
N ASP A 137 -16.61 32.54 22.47
CA ASP A 137 -17.19 33.61 23.26
C ASP A 137 -18.60 33.98 22.77
#